data_e5c95e8f3d71edd8fd6a2bc8f342d654
#
_entry.id   e5c95e8f3d71edd8fd6a2bc8f342d654
#
_cell.length_a   1.000
_cell.length_b   1.000
_cell.length_c   1.000
_cell.angle_alpha   90.00
_cell.angle_beta   90.00
_cell.angle_gamma   90.00
#
_symmetry.space_group_name_H-M   'P 1'
#
loop_
_entity.id
_entity.type
_entity.pdbx_description
1 polymer ?
#
loop_
_entity_poly.entity_id
_entity_poly.type
_entity_poly.pdbx_seq_one_letter_code
_entity_poly.pdbx_strand_id
1 'polypeptide(L)'
;ALDTIAEEMGHILYRMSFSSIIRESQDLGAGLFDTEFNTLCESESTPLHIGSLPGYLRGIDESLQDGTWNEGDVVIHNHPYLGASHSPDIGIVIPCFYRGELVGFGANTAHHLDIGAATPGLIIDIPDVFAEGMLFAGTKLYEKGVRNEGLWQFLGRNSRAAKQLQSDVEAQIASARLGVRRFEELMDRYGSDTILAATRQLMDYTERVVRQRIAAIPDGEYRAEGFLDDDGKNR
;
A
#
# COMPACT_ATOMS: atom_id res chain seq x y z
N ALA A 1 1.35 -20.03 3.57
CA ALA A 1 0.55 -19.30 4.59
C ALA A 1 0.60 -17.79 4.36
N LEU A 2 1.79 -17.15 4.38
CA LEU A 2 1.89 -15.70 4.16
C LEU A 2 1.31 -15.30 2.78
N ASP A 3 1.73 -15.93 1.69
CA ASP A 3 1.20 -15.65 0.35
C ASP A 3 -0.33 -15.78 0.30
N THR A 4 -0.89 -16.81 0.93
CA THR A 4 -2.34 -17.00 1.02
C THR A 4 -3.03 -15.84 1.73
N ILE A 5 -2.40 -15.26 2.76
CA ILE A 5 -2.94 -14.08 3.47
C ILE A 5 -2.95 -12.87 2.52
N ALA A 6 -1.87 -12.62 1.81
CA ALA A 6 -1.80 -11.53 0.84
C ALA A 6 -2.86 -11.67 -0.27
N GLU A 7 -3.05 -12.88 -0.80
CA GLU A 7 -4.10 -13.20 -1.76
C GLU A 7 -5.51 -12.96 -1.19
N GLU A 8 -5.77 -13.39 0.06
CA GLU A 8 -7.04 -13.11 0.74
C GLU A 8 -7.27 -11.60 0.90
N MET A 9 -6.22 -10.83 1.22
CA MET A 9 -6.28 -9.36 1.31
C MET A 9 -6.66 -8.73 -0.03
N GLY A 10 -5.97 -9.10 -1.11
CA GLY A 10 -6.27 -8.63 -2.46
C GLY A 10 -7.70 -8.99 -2.89
N HIS A 11 -8.11 -10.24 -2.66
CA HIS A 11 -9.46 -10.71 -2.98
C HIS A 11 -10.56 -9.93 -2.25
N ILE A 12 -10.41 -9.65 -0.95
CA ILE A 12 -11.39 -8.84 -0.21
C ILE A 12 -11.43 -7.44 -0.79
N LEU A 13 -10.27 -6.84 -1.07
CA LEU A 13 -10.21 -5.48 -1.58
C LEU A 13 -11.01 -5.32 -2.87
N TYR A 14 -10.72 -6.11 -3.92
CA TYR A 14 -11.44 -5.93 -5.19
C TYR A 14 -12.90 -6.35 -5.14
N ARG A 15 -13.26 -7.36 -4.30
CA ARG A 15 -14.65 -7.81 -4.19
C ARG A 15 -15.55 -6.84 -3.44
N MET A 16 -15.01 -6.12 -2.46
CA MET A 16 -15.77 -5.14 -1.68
C MET A 16 -15.77 -3.75 -2.30
N SER A 17 -14.85 -3.46 -3.22
CA SER A 17 -14.75 -2.17 -3.87
C SER A 17 -15.89 -1.90 -4.85
N PHE A 18 -16.21 -0.63 -5.03
CA PHE A 18 -17.28 -0.13 -5.90
C PHE A 18 -16.76 0.46 -7.21
N SER A 19 -15.53 0.99 -7.22
CA SER A 19 -14.94 1.53 -8.44
C SER A 19 -14.58 0.42 -9.43
N SER A 20 -14.80 0.67 -10.72
CA SER A 20 -14.42 -0.26 -11.78
C SER A 20 -12.89 -0.44 -11.86
N ILE A 21 -12.13 0.59 -11.55
CA ILE A 21 -10.66 0.53 -11.57
C ILE A 21 -10.16 -0.52 -10.56
N ILE A 22 -10.64 -0.47 -9.32
CA ILE A 22 -10.23 -1.45 -8.31
C ILE A 22 -10.87 -2.81 -8.58
N ARG A 23 -12.17 -2.84 -8.89
CA ARG A 23 -12.95 -4.07 -8.99
C ARG A 23 -12.69 -4.87 -10.26
N GLU A 24 -12.58 -4.20 -11.41
CA GLU A 24 -12.49 -4.84 -12.73
C GLU A 24 -11.06 -4.88 -13.25
N SER A 25 -10.33 -3.76 -13.13
CA SER A 25 -8.93 -3.69 -13.56
C SER A 25 -7.97 -4.25 -12.51
N GLN A 26 -8.43 -4.46 -11.27
CA GLN A 26 -7.62 -4.92 -10.13
C GLN A 26 -6.37 -4.06 -9.92
N ASP A 27 -6.53 -2.75 -10.11
CA ASP A 27 -5.45 -1.78 -9.93
C ASP A 27 -5.25 -1.50 -8.43
N LEU A 28 -4.59 -2.45 -7.80
CA LEU A 28 -4.39 -2.54 -6.36
C LEU A 28 -3.15 -3.38 -6.04
N GLY A 29 -2.68 -3.29 -4.79
CA GLY A 29 -1.70 -4.17 -4.17
C GLY A 29 -1.98 -4.32 -2.70
N ALA A 30 -1.70 -5.49 -2.11
CA ALA A 30 -1.91 -5.74 -0.69
C ALA A 30 -0.84 -6.69 -0.14
N GLY A 31 -0.43 -6.50 1.12
CA GLY A 31 0.60 -7.34 1.71
C GLY A 31 0.82 -7.15 3.20
N LEU A 32 1.73 -7.94 3.74
CA LEU A 32 2.23 -7.86 5.10
C LEU A 32 3.71 -7.44 5.10
N PHE A 33 4.07 -6.69 6.12
CA PHE A 33 5.41 -6.09 6.27
C PHE A 33 5.90 -6.27 7.70
N ASP A 34 7.23 -6.39 7.87
CA ASP A 34 7.85 -6.39 9.18
C ASP A 34 7.97 -4.96 9.76
N THR A 35 8.53 -4.85 10.96
CA THR A 35 8.73 -3.57 11.66
C THR A 35 9.80 -2.68 11.03
N GLU A 36 10.59 -3.20 10.08
CA GLU A 36 11.59 -2.47 9.29
C GLU A 36 11.06 -2.11 7.89
N PHE A 37 9.76 -2.35 7.65
CA PHE A 37 9.06 -2.13 6.39
C PHE A 37 9.53 -3.04 5.24
N ASN A 38 10.10 -4.20 5.55
CA ASN A 38 10.41 -5.19 4.54
C ASN A 38 9.17 -6.00 4.20
N THR A 39 9.00 -6.33 2.92
CA THR A 39 7.88 -7.14 2.43
C THR A 39 8.00 -8.58 2.91
N LEU A 40 6.99 -9.07 3.64
CA LEU A 40 6.85 -10.47 4.02
C LEU A 40 6.09 -11.27 2.98
N CYS A 41 5.06 -10.69 2.41
CA CYS A 41 4.28 -11.21 1.28
C CYS A 41 3.47 -10.08 0.65
N GLU A 42 3.20 -10.23 -0.65
CA GLU A 42 2.31 -9.36 -1.42
C GLU A 42 1.39 -10.21 -2.31
N SER A 43 0.19 -9.70 -2.59
CA SER A 43 -0.75 -10.32 -3.53
C SER A 43 -0.24 -10.19 -4.97
N GLU A 44 -0.57 -11.17 -5.80
CA GLU A 44 -0.39 -11.03 -7.25
C GLU A 44 -1.36 -9.96 -7.77
N SER A 45 -0.82 -8.84 -8.24
CA SER A 45 -1.59 -7.65 -8.61
C SER A 45 -0.86 -6.84 -9.68
N THR A 46 -1.33 -5.63 -9.95
CA THR A 46 -0.74 -4.74 -10.95
C THR A 46 0.75 -4.50 -10.65
N PRO A 47 1.66 -4.66 -11.63
CA PRO A 47 3.11 -4.53 -11.42
C PRO A 47 3.54 -3.20 -10.78
N LEU A 48 2.79 -2.12 -10.99
CA LEU A 48 3.04 -0.82 -10.37
C LEU A 48 2.98 -0.88 -8.84
N HIS A 49 2.10 -1.72 -8.29
CA HIS A 49 1.89 -1.85 -6.85
C HIS A 49 2.81 -2.87 -6.20
N ILE A 50 3.33 -3.83 -6.98
CA ILE A 50 4.28 -4.83 -6.49
C ILE A 50 5.59 -4.15 -6.09
N GLY A 51 5.95 -4.29 -4.82
CA GLY A 51 7.17 -3.68 -4.26
C GLY A 51 7.08 -2.18 -3.97
N SER A 52 5.94 -1.52 -4.21
CA SER A 52 5.76 -0.08 -3.91
C SER A 52 5.44 0.19 -2.44
N LEU A 53 4.70 -0.70 -1.78
CA LEU A 53 4.20 -0.51 -0.41
C LEU A 53 5.28 -0.22 0.65
N PRO A 54 6.51 -0.77 0.59
CA PRO A 54 7.60 -0.33 1.47
C PRO A 54 7.90 1.17 1.38
N GLY A 55 7.72 1.78 0.20
CA GLY A 55 7.84 3.22 0.01
C GLY A 55 6.78 3.99 0.78
N TYR A 56 5.51 3.54 0.70
CA TYR A 56 4.40 4.11 1.46
C TYR A 56 4.65 4.06 2.98
N LEU A 57 5.07 2.89 3.48
CA LEU A 57 5.34 2.69 4.91
C LEU A 57 6.44 3.64 5.42
N ARG A 58 7.55 3.77 4.69
CA ARG A 58 8.62 4.71 5.04
C ARG A 58 8.16 6.16 5.00
N GLY A 59 7.42 6.55 3.95
CA GLY A 59 6.87 7.90 3.84
C GLY A 59 5.86 8.24 4.93
N ILE A 60 5.07 7.26 5.38
CA ILE A 60 4.19 7.41 6.53
C ILE A 60 5.02 7.61 7.80
N ASP A 61 6.01 6.75 8.04
CA ASP A 61 6.85 6.81 9.24
C ASP A 61 7.57 8.16 9.38
N GLU A 62 8.07 8.70 8.27
CA GLU A 62 8.68 10.03 8.20
C GLU A 62 7.69 11.18 8.45
N SER A 63 6.41 10.99 8.15
CA SER A 63 5.37 12.03 8.16
C SER A 63 4.36 11.94 9.31
N LEU A 64 4.40 10.88 10.11
CA LEU A 64 3.55 10.77 11.30
C LEU A 64 3.82 11.92 12.27
N GLN A 65 2.79 12.70 12.58
CA GLN A 65 2.92 13.93 13.38
C GLN A 65 3.46 13.69 14.80
N ASP A 66 3.10 12.56 15.41
CA ASP A 66 3.54 12.16 16.75
C ASP A 66 4.67 11.11 16.73
N GLY A 67 5.10 10.69 15.53
CA GLY A 67 6.16 9.69 15.34
C GLY A 67 5.84 8.32 15.94
N THR A 68 4.56 8.06 16.27
CA THR A 68 4.16 6.84 16.98
C THR A 68 3.06 6.07 16.27
N TRP A 69 3.27 4.75 16.20
CA TRP A 69 2.24 3.78 15.83
C TRP A 69 1.53 3.28 17.09
N ASN A 70 0.21 3.28 17.08
CA ASN A 70 -0.60 2.77 18.19
C ASN A 70 -1.51 1.64 17.71
N GLU A 71 -1.83 0.73 18.61
CA GLU A 71 -2.84 -0.29 18.34
C GLU A 71 -4.19 0.36 17.98
N GLY A 72 -4.79 -0.11 16.88
CA GLY A 72 -6.05 0.45 16.37
C GLY A 72 -5.89 1.65 15.43
N ASP A 73 -4.67 2.12 15.17
CA ASP A 73 -4.43 3.14 14.15
C ASP A 73 -4.77 2.60 12.76
N VAL A 74 -5.32 3.47 11.91
CA VAL A 74 -5.46 3.27 10.46
C VAL A 74 -4.96 4.52 9.78
N VAL A 75 -3.92 4.40 9.00
CA VAL A 75 -3.25 5.53 8.36
C VAL A 75 -3.52 5.54 6.87
N ILE A 76 -3.89 6.71 6.34
CA ILE A 76 -4.04 7.00 4.91
C ILE A 76 -2.81 7.77 4.42
N HIS A 77 -2.34 7.40 3.23
CA HIS A 77 -1.20 8.04 2.58
C HIS A 77 -1.29 7.91 1.06
N ASN A 78 -0.93 8.99 0.33
CA ASN A 78 -0.84 8.97 -1.13
C ASN A 78 0.12 10.04 -1.67
N HIS A 79 1.06 10.52 -0.84
CA HIS A 79 1.95 11.61 -1.25
C HIS A 79 3.13 11.07 -2.09
N PRO A 80 3.24 11.40 -3.41
CA PRO A 80 4.25 10.80 -4.29
C PRO A 80 5.70 11.08 -3.87
N TYR A 81 5.98 12.27 -3.34
CA TYR A 81 7.33 12.61 -2.86
C TYR A 81 7.67 11.99 -1.50
N LEU A 82 6.73 11.25 -0.91
CA LEU A 82 6.90 10.48 0.32
C LEU A 82 6.60 8.99 0.09
N GLY A 83 6.93 8.47 -1.10
CA GLY A 83 6.94 7.04 -1.40
C GLY A 83 5.71 6.47 -2.07
N ALA A 84 4.62 7.23 -2.26
CA ALA A 84 3.50 6.77 -3.07
C ALA A 84 3.84 6.79 -4.58
N SER A 85 3.17 5.96 -5.38
CA SER A 85 3.34 5.90 -6.84
C SER A 85 2.89 7.19 -7.52
N HIS A 86 1.63 7.57 -7.28
CA HIS A 86 1.02 8.85 -7.64
C HIS A 86 -0.21 9.11 -6.74
N SER A 87 -0.74 10.33 -6.78
CA SER A 87 -1.75 10.74 -5.79
C SER A 87 -3.07 9.94 -5.82
N PRO A 88 -3.59 9.46 -6.98
CA PRO A 88 -4.78 8.61 -7.01
C PRO A 88 -4.61 7.24 -6.33
N ASP A 89 -3.38 6.75 -6.16
CA ASP A 89 -3.08 5.49 -5.49
C ASP A 89 -3.05 5.69 -3.97
N ILE A 90 -4.22 5.61 -3.35
CA ILE A 90 -4.33 5.74 -1.90
C ILE A 90 -3.84 4.46 -1.21
N GLY A 91 -2.85 4.60 -0.34
CA GLY A 91 -2.39 3.55 0.57
C GLY A 91 -3.11 3.60 1.91
N ILE A 92 -3.47 2.42 2.43
CA ILE A 92 -3.96 2.22 3.80
C ILE A 92 -2.99 1.30 4.53
N VAL A 93 -2.54 1.76 5.70
CA VAL A 93 -1.61 1.00 6.56
C VAL A 93 -2.20 0.85 7.95
N ILE A 94 -2.13 -0.37 8.48
CA ILE A 94 -2.57 -0.72 9.84
C ILE A 94 -1.42 -1.43 10.55
N PRO A 95 -0.96 -0.92 11.70
CA PRO A 95 0.05 -1.59 12.51
C PRO A 95 -0.51 -2.87 13.13
N CYS A 96 0.29 -3.93 13.11
CA CYS A 96 -0.02 -5.20 13.76
C CYS A 96 0.63 -5.25 15.13
N PHE A 97 -0.19 -5.26 16.19
CA PHE A 97 0.26 -5.42 17.55
C PHE A 97 -0.11 -6.80 18.06
N TYR A 98 0.88 -7.53 18.58
CA TYR A 98 0.66 -8.84 19.18
C TYR A 98 1.12 -8.80 20.63
N ARG A 99 0.17 -9.01 21.59
CA ARG A 99 0.41 -8.93 23.03
C ARG A 99 1.03 -7.61 23.50
N GLY A 100 0.64 -6.50 22.83
CA GLY A 100 1.10 -5.15 23.14
C GLY A 100 2.42 -4.74 22.47
N GLU A 101 3.04 -5.60 21.68
CA GLU A 101 4.25 -5.30 20.91
C GLU A 101 3.93 -5.13 19.43
N LEU A 102 4.50 -4.11 18.78
CA LEU A 102 4.42 -3.93 17.33
C LEU A 102 5.25 -5.03 16.65
N VAL A 103 4.62 -5.83 15.81
CA VAL A 103 5.24 -6.99 15.14
C VAL A 103 5.26 -6.87 13.62
N GLY A 104 4.63 -5.86 13.05
CA GLY A 104 4.59 -5.61 11.62
C GLY A 104 3.40 -4.75 11.20
N PHE A 105 3.05 -4.82 9.92
CA PHE A 105 1.99 -4.01 9.31
C PHE A 105 1.21 -4.81 8.29
N GLY A 106 -0.09 -4.54 8.20
CA GLY A 106 -0.91 -4.87 7.04
C GLY A 106 -1.12 -3.62 6.20
N ALA A 107 -0.82 -3.68 4.92
CA ALA A 107 -0.95 -2.53 4.04
C ALA A 107 -1.55 -2.93 2.69
N ASN A 108 -2.18 -1.95 2.05
CA ASN A 108 -2.61 -2.03 0.67
C ASN A 108 -2.60 -0.66 0.02
N THR A 109 -2.61 -0.65 -1.30
CA THR A 109 -2.84 0.53 -2.12
C THR A 109 -3.84 0.21 -3.23
N ALA A 110 -4.59 1.20 -3.67
CA ALA A 110 -5.55 1.06 -4.76
C ALA A 110 -5.75 2.39 -5.48
N HIS A 111 -5.94 2.33 -6.80
CA HIS A 111 -6.21 3.49 -7.63
C HIS A 111 -7.66 3.95 -7.50
N HIS A 112 -7.86 5.17 -7.01
CA HIS A 112 -9.19 5.78 -6.84
C HIS A 112 -9.60 6.62 -8.03
N LEU A 113 -10.87 6.49 -8.42
CA LEU A 113 -11.43 7.17 -9.58
C LEU A 113 -11.44 8.70 -9.45
N ASP A 114 -11.73 9.22 -8.26
CA ASP A 114 -11.86 10.66 -8.04
C ASP A 114 -11.41 11.05 -6.62
N ILE A 115 -10.25 11.66 -6.54
CA ILE A 115 -9.69 12.25 -5.32
C ILE A 115 -9.71 13.78 -5.34
N GLY A 116 -10.58 14.38 -6.16
CA GLY A 116 -10.74 15.83 -6.24
C GLY A 116 -9.82 16.54 -7.23
N ALA A 117 -9.23 15.83 -8.17
CA ALA A 117 -8.49 16.41 -9.29
C ALA A 117 -9.36 17.29 -10.19
N ALA A 118 -8.78 17.97 -11.17
CA ALA A 118 -9.51 18.81 -12.12
C ALA A 118 -10.59 18.02 -12.89
N THR A 119 -10.30 16.76 -13.24
CA THR A 119 -11.25 15.79 -13.80
C THR A 119 -11.09 14.44 -13.08
N PRO A 120 -12.15 13.61 -12.99
CA PRO A 120 -12.02 12.25 -12.47
C PRO A 120 -11.17 11.37 -13.39
N GLY A 121 -10.51 10.36 -12.80
CA GLY A 121 -9.69 9.38 -13.52
C GLY A 121 -8.23 9.79 -13.63
N LEU A 122 -7.49 9.05 -14.46
CA LEU A 122 -6.10 9.34 -14.76
C LEU A 122 -5.96 10.56 -15.67
N ILE A 123 -5.21 11.57 -15.21
CA ILE A 123 -4.88 12.77 -16.00
C ILE A 123 -3.38 12.76 -16.25
N ILE A 124 -2.98 12.68 -17.51
CA ILE A 124 -1.57 12.65 -17.90
C ILE A 124 -0.99 14.07 -18.03
N ASP A 125 -1.82 15.03 -18.40
CA ASP A 125 -1.41 16.41 -18.71
C ASP A 125 -1.80 17.36 -17.56
N ILE A 126 -1.17 17.18 -16.39
CA ILE A 126 -1.34 18.04 -15.21
C ILE A 126 -0.03 18.78 -14.90
N PRO A 127 -0.12 20.05 -14.44
CA PRO A 127 1.07 20.88 -14.24
C PRO A 127 1.91 20.49 -13.03
N ASP A 128 1.29 19.95 -11.98
CA ASP A 128 1.95 19.61 -10.70
C ASP A 128 1.10 18.63 -9.85
N VAL A 129 1.70 18.09 -8.80
CA VAL A 129 1.08 17.11 -7.90
C VAL A 129 -0.17 17.64 -7.19
N PHE A 130 -0.27 18.94 -6.95
CA PHE A 130 -1.43 19.52 -6.27
C PHE A 130 -2.67 19.52 -7.16
N ALA A 131 -2.50 19.49 -8.48
CA ALA A 131 -3.59 19.38 -9.42
C ALA A 131 -4.17 17.94 -9.53
N GLU A 132 -3.48 16.94 -8.98
CA GLU A 132 -3.97 15.55 -8.89
C GLU A 132 -5.08 15.34 -7.84
N GLY A 133 -5.27 16.28 -6.93
CA GLY A 133 -6.34 16.24 -5.92
C GLY A 133 -5.83 16.19 -4.48
N MET A 134 -6.57 15.50 -3.61
CA MET A 134 -6.25 15.42 -2.18
C MET A 134 -4.94 14.68 -1.93
N LEU A 135 -4.07 15.26 -1.10
CA LEU A 135 -2.82 14.65 -0.65
C LEU A 135 -2.89 14.34 0.85
N PHE A 136 -2.48 13.14 1.20
CA PHE A 136 -2.36 12.65 2.56
C PHE A 136 -0.92 12.19 2.84
N ALA A 137 -0.32 12.75 3.88
CA ALA A 137 1.02 12.39 4.33
C ALA A 137 0.92 11.80 5.74
N GLY A 138 0.86 10.48 5.86
CA GLY A 138 0.80 9.78 7.15
C GLY A 138 -0.36 10.23 8.04
N THR A 139 -1.57 10.39 7.49
CA THR A 139 -2.72 10.95 8.20
C THR A 139 -3.57 9.84 8.84
N LYS A 140 -3.88 9.94 10.14
CA LYS A 140 -4.67 8.91 10.84
C LYS A 140 -6.16 9.05 10.53
N LEU A 141 -6.73 8.08 9.79
CA LEU A 141 -8.17 7.89 9.61
C LEU A 141 -8.85 7.36 10.88
N TYR A 142 -8.12 6.51 11.61
CA TYR A 142 -8.46 6.07 12.95
C TYR A 142 -7.24 6.25 13.83
N GLU A 143 -7.44 6.78 15.02
CA GLU A 143 -6.42 6.90 16.06
C GLU A 143 -6.84 6.06 17.26
N LYS A 144 -6.02 5.04 17.60
CA LYS A 144 -6.32 4.12 18.71
C LYS A 144 -7.74 3.54 18.65
N GLY A 145 -8.17 3.18 17.44
CA GLY A 145 -9.50 2.64 17.19
C GLY A 145 -10.63 3.68 17.07
N VAL A 146 -10.36 4.96 17.33
CA VAL A 146 -11.35 6.04 17.23
C VAL A 146 -11.32 6.66 15.83
N ARG A 147 -12.47 6.65 15.16
CA ARG A 147 -12.64 7.18 13.80
C ARG A 147 -12.51 8.72 13.79
N ASN A 148 -11.73 9.26 12.88
CA ASN A 148 -11.65 10.70 12.63
C ASN A 148 -12.78 11.15 11.70
N GLU A 149 -13.91 11.51 12.29
CA GLU A 149 -15.11 11.92 11.53
C GLU A 149 -14.88 13.18 10.66
N GLY A 150 -14.00 14.09 11.10
CA GLY A 150 -13.64 15.27 10.32
C GLY A 150 -12.95 14.91 9.01
N LEU A 151 -12.02 13.96 9.05
CA LEU A 151 -11.31 13.49 7.87
C LEU A 151 -12.23 12.70 6.94
N TRP A 152 -13.12 11.88 7.48
CA TRP A 152 -14.13 11.18 6.66
C TRP A 152 -15.08 12.15 5.95
N GLN A 153 -15.51 13.22 6.61
CA GLN A 153 -16.30 14.29 5.98
C GLN A 153 -15.48 15.04 4.92
N PHE A 154 -14.17 15.25 5.17
CA PHE A 154 -13.28 15.88 4.20
C PHE A 154 -13.17 15.04 2.92
N LEU A 155 -12.92 13.72 3.03
CA LEU A 155 -12.92 12.80 1.90
C LEU A 155 -14.20 12.90 1.07
N GLY A 156 -15.36 12.83 1.72
CA GLY A 156 -16.65 12.87 1.04
C GLY A 156 -16.97 14.23 0.39
N ARG A 157 -16.48 15.34 0.94
CA ARG A 157 -16.78 16.68 0.41
C ARG A 157 -15.85 17.12 -0.71
N ASN A 158 -14.72 16.46 -0.88
CA ASN A 158 -13.71 16.78 -1.89
C ASN A 158 -13.65 15.79 -3.06
N SER A 159 -14.62 14.88 -3.17
CA SER A 159 -14.79 13.97 -4.29
C SER A 159 -16.18 14.13 -4.90
N ARG A 160 -16.28 14.06 -6.22
CA ARG A 160 -17.56 14.03 -6.95
C ARG A 160 -18.25 12.67 -6.77
N ALA A 161 -17.46 11.63 -6.51
CA ALA A 161 -17.88 10.26 -6.27
C ALA A 161 -17.77 9.87 -4.77
N ALA A 162 -18.16 10.78 -3.87
CA ALA A 162 -17.95 10.68 -2.42
C ALA A 162 -18.30 9.32 -1.81
N LYS A 163 -19.48 8.78 -2.15
CA LYS A 163 -19.94 7.48 -1.63
C LYS A 163 -19.06 6.33 -2.11
N GLN A 164 -18.63 6.38 -3.36
CA GLN A 164 -17.75 5.38 -3.95
C GLN A 164 -16.36 5.43 -3.31
N LEU A 165 -15.74 6.63 -3.24
CA LEU A 165 -14.44 6.83 -2.59
C LEU A 165 -14.43 6.31 -1.15
N GLN A 166 -15.41 6.71 -0.35
CA GLN A 166 -15.50 6.27 1.05
C GLN A 166 -15.70 4.75 1.18
N SER A 167 -16.50 4.14 0.31
CA SER A 167 -16.71 2.68 0.30
C SER A 167 -15.46 1.93 -0.12
N ASP A 168 -14.70 2.44 -1.07
CA ASP A 168 -13.44 1.84 -1.52
C ASP A 168 -12.35 1.95 -0.44
N VAL A 169 -12.26 3.08 0.27
CA VAL A 169 -11.39 3.23 1.44
C VAL A 169 -11.79 2.27 2.57
N GLU A 170 -13.10 2.05 2.81
CA GLU A 170 -13.54 1.05 3.79
C GLU A 170 -13.18 -0.38 3.36
N ALA A 171 -13.24 -0.69 2.06
CA ALA A 171 -12.78 -1.98 1.53
C ALA A 171 -11.26 -2.18 1.75
N GLN A 172 -10.46 -1.13 1.54
CA GLN A 172 -9.03 -1.13 1.84
C GLN A 172 -8.76 -1.39 3.33
N ILE A 173 -9.49 -0.71 4.23
CA ILE A 173 -9.37 -0.91 5.68
C ILE A 173 -9.73 -2.35 6.06
N ALA A 174 -10.80 -2.91 5.48
CA ALA A 174 -11.22 -4.29 5.74
C ALA A 174 -10.16 -5.31 5.28
N SER A 175 -9.54 -5.07 4.11
CA SER A 175 -8.43 -5.87 3.58
C SER A 175 -7.22 -5.85 4.51
N ALA A 176 -6.74 -4.66 4.90
CA ALA A 176 -5.58 -4.53 5.78
C ALA A 176 -5.84 -5.14 7.17
N ARG A 177 -7.03 -4.93 7.74
CA ARG A 177 -7.46 -5.58 9.00
C ARG A 177 -7.49 -7.11 8.91
N LEU A 178 -7.89 -7.65 7.77
CA LEU A 178 -7.83 -9.10 7.56
C LEU A 178 -6.39 -9.58 7.64
N GLY A 179 -5.48 -8.92 6.93
CA GLY A 179 -4.04 -9.27 6.93
C GLY A 179 -3.46 -9.28 8.34
N VAL A 180 -3.67 -8.20 9.11
CA VAL A 180 -3.25 -8.08 10.51
C VAL A 180 -3.78 -9.24 11.34
N ARG A 181 -5.09 -9.48 11.33
CA ARG A 181 -5.72 -10.58 12.09
C ARG A 181 -5.17 -11.94 11.69
N ARG A 182 -4.97 -12.22 10.40
CA ARG A 182 -4.40 -13.49 9.93
C ARG A 182 -2.95 -13.67 10.37
N PHE A 183 -2.19 -12.58 10.45
CA PHE A 183 -0.82 -12.60 10.94
C PHE A 183 -0.78 -12.90 12.46
N GLU A 184 -1.68 -12.32 13.24
CA GLU A 184 -1.88 -12.64 14.65
C GLU A 184 -2.28 -14.12 14.85
N GLU A 185 -3.22 -14.65 14.03
CA GLU A 185 -3.62 -16.07 14.07
C GLU A 185 -2.44 -17.02 13.79
N LEU A 186 -1.49 -16.63 12.93
CA LEU A 186 -0.26 -17.41 12.74
C LEU A 186 0.62 -17.42 14.00
N MET A 187 0.73 -16.28 14.68
CA MET A 187 1.48 -16.16 15.92
C MET A 187 0.83 -16.96 17.06
N ASP A 188 -0.50 -16.95 17.14
CA ASP A 188 -1.24 -17.78 18.09
C ASP A 188 -1.02 -19.27 17.86
N ARG A 189 -0.95 -19.68 16.61
CA ARG A 189 -0.81 -21.09 16.22
C ARG A 189 0.60 -21.64 16.39
N TYR A 190 1.62 -20.84 16.03
CA TYR A 190 3.00 -21.30 15.93
C TYR A 190 3.95 -20.65 16.94
N GLY A 191 3.49 -19.67 17.69
CA GLY A 191 4.29 -18.81 18.58
C GLY A 191 4.92 -17.63 17.85
N SER A 192 4.91 -16.46 18.47
CA SER A 192 5.46 -15.21 17.90
C SER A 192 6.95 -15.34 17.56
N ASP A 193 7.76 -15.91 18.47
CA ASP A 193 9.19 -16.10 18.23
C ASP A 193 9.48 -16.94 16.99
N THR A 194 8.68 -18.00 16.78
CA THR A 194 8.79 -18.87 15.61
C THR A 194 8.48 -18.12 14.33
N ILE A 195 7.38 -17.35 14.32
CA ILE A 195 6.97 -16.56 13.13
C ILE A 195 8.00 -15.49 12.83
N LEU A 196 8.43 -14.70 13.82
CA LEU A 196 9.43 -13.64 13.64
C LEU A 196 10.81 -14.19 13.24
N ALA A 197 11.19 -15.37 13.70
CA ALA A 197 12.39 -16.04 13.21
C ALA A 197 12.24 -16.52 11.77
N ALA A 198 11.07 -17.04 11.40
CA ALA A 198 10.80 -17.51 10.04
C ALA A 198 10.79 -16.34 9.03
N THR A 199 10.26 -15.16 9.40
CA THR A 199 10.30 -13.97 8.53
C THR A 199 11.73 -13.51 8.25
N ARG A 200 12.59 -13.47 9.28
CA ARG A 200 14.03 -13.16 9.10
C ARG A 200 14.72 -14.18 8.18
N GLN A 201 14.46 -15.48 8.39
CA GLN A 201 15.02 -16.54 7.53
C GLN A 201 14.53 -16.43 6.08
N LEU A 202 13.30 -15.97 5.86
CA LEU A 202 12.77 -15.70 4.53
C LEU A 202 13.56 -14.58 3.83
N MET A 203 13.86 -13.48 4.54
CA MET A 203 14.69 -12.40 4.01
C MET A 203 16.09 -12.89 3.63
N ASP A 204 16.77 -13.61 4.53
CA ASP A 204 18.09 -14.19 4.29
C ASP A 204 18.09 -15.16 3.09
N TYR A 205 17.04 -15.98 2.96
CA TYR A 205 16.88 -16.88 1.83
C TYR A 205 16.71 -16.11 0.53
N THR A 206 15.84 -15.12 0.50
CA THR A 206 15.55 -14.28 -0.68
C THR A 206 16.82 -13.55 -1.12
N GLU A 207 17.57 -12.95 -0.20
CA GLU A 207 18.85 -12.30 -0.50
C GLU A 207 19.82 -13.29 -1.17
N ARG A 208 20.00 -14.48 -0.61
CA ARG A 208 20.89 -15.49 -1.21
C ARG A 208 20.49 -15.88 -2.63
N VAL A 209 19.18 -16.08 -2.86
CA VAL A 209 18.67 -16.44 -4.19
C VAL A 209 18.89 -15.30 -5.19
N VAL A 210 18.58 -14.06 -4.81
CA VAL A 210 18.79 -12.89 -5.67
C VAL A 210 20.28 -12.71 -6.01
N ARG A 211 21.16 -12.79 -5.00
CA ARG A 211 22.62 -12.72 -5.24
C ARG A 211 23.12 -13.82 -6.20
N GLN A 212 22.61 -15.05 -6.07
CA GLN A 212 22.96 -16.12 -7.00
C GLN A 212 22.48 -15.84 -8.43
N ARG A 213 21.27 -15.27 -8.59
CA ARG A 213 20.74 -14.88 -9.91
C ARG A 213 21.54 -13.77 -10.55
N ILE A 214 21.91 -12.75 -9.77
CA ILE A 214 22.79 -11.66 -10.24
C ILE A 214 24.16 -12.20 -10.64
N ALA A 215 24.77 -13.06 -9.83
CA ALA A 215 26.08 -13.66 -10.11
C ALA A 215 26.08 -14.58 -11.36
N ALA A 216 24.92 -15.06 -11.79
CA ALA A 216 24.78 -15.85 -13.01
C ALA A 216 24.68 -15.00 -14.28
N ILE A 217 24.51 -13.67 -14.15
CA ILE A 217 24.55 -12.75 -15.29
C ILE A 217 26.03 -12.61 -15.71
N PRO A 218 26.40 -12.91 -16.97
CA PRO A 218 27.78 -12.77 -17.43
C PRO A 218 28.28 -11.32 -17.25
N ASP A 219 29.54 -11.16 -16.86
CA ASP A 219 30.15 -9.85 -16.85
C ASP A 219 30.23 -9.28 -18.27
N GLY A 220 29.85 -8.01 -18.42
CA GLY A 220 29.84 -7.37 -19.72
C GLY A 220 29.13 -6.02 -19.71
N GLU A 221 29.14 -5.37 -20.85
CA GLU A 221 28.37 -4.15 -21.10
C GLU A 221 27.03 -4.52 -21.73
N TYR A 222 25.94 -4.14 -21.06
CA TYR A 222 24.56 -4.33 -21.53
C TYR A 222 24.03 -2.97 -21.95
N ARG A 223 23.61 -2.84 -23.21
CA ARG A 223 23.02 -1.62 -23.75
C ARG A 223 21.59 -1.87 -24.14
N ALA A 224 20.74 -0.90 -23.83
CA ALA A 224 19.36 -0.87 -24.30
C ALA A 224 19.01 0.56 -24.71
N GLU A 225 18.13 0.71 -25.68
CA GLU A 225 17.60 1.97 -26.14
C GLU A 225 16.07 1.86 -26.13
N GLY A 226 15.39 2.91 -25.66
CA GLY A 226 13.94 3.00 -25.64
C GLY A 226 13.50 4.41 -26.01
N PHE A 227 12.36 4.53 -26.66
CA PHE A 227 11.79 5.81 -27.08
C PHE A 227 10.43 5.97 -26.41
N LEU A 228 10.14 7.20 -25.96
CA LEU A 228 8.78 7.61 -25.62
C LEU A 228 8.07 8.03 -26.89
N ASP A 229 6.78 7.77 -26.99
CA ASP A 229 6.02 7.90 -28.23
C ASP A 229 5.95 9.33 -28.77
N ASP A 230 5.79 10.32 -27.89
CA ASP A 230 5.66 11.73 -28.30
C ASP A 230 6.04 12.67 -27.16
N ASP A 231 6.98 13.58 -27.42
CA ASP A 231 7.35 14.68 -26.52
C ASP A 231 6.64 16.00 -26.89
N GLY A 232 5.70 15.98 -27.81
CA GLY A 232 4.99 17.15 -28.31
C GLY A 232 5.80 18.02 -29.28
N LYS A 233 7.05 17.67 -29.54
CA LYS A 233 7.97 18.49 -30.40
C LYS A 233 8.55 17.69 -31.55
N ASN A 234 8.85 16.43 -31.38
CA ASN A 234 9.46 15.55 -32.37
C ASN A 234 8.54 14.35 -32.61
N ARG A 235 7.91 14.28 -33.77
CA ARG A 235 7.17 13.11 -34.25
C ARG A 235 8.02 12.28 -35.18
#